data_301b01cf95169679f8031bdd0cdc67f4
#
_entry.id   301b01cf95169679f8031bdd0cdc67f4
#
_cell.length_a   1.000
_cell.length_b   1.000
_cell.length_c   1.000
_cell.angle_alpha   90.00
_cell.angle_beta   90.00
_cell.angle_gamma   90.00
#
_symmetry.space_group_name_H-M   'P 1'
#
loop_
_entity.id
_entity.type
_entity.pdbx_description
1 polymer ?
#
loop_
_entity_poly.entity_id
_entity_poly.type
_entity_poly.pdbx_seq_one_letter_code
_entity_poly.pdbx_strand_id
1 'polypeptide(L)'
;MMLQMVRAKRRQVLVDINTQRDFFLADGTVCIRNHRRVLAHVRRLMAWARRRGIPVISTCEVYPDTKGHNGDPRYCVDGTEGQEKIPYTLLPSRISFAADGSTDLPRDMLRRYQQVIFHKRCVDPFDEPRIDRVLSEVCAAEFILMGAAAEGAVKAAALGLLQRDKKVSIVIDAVGYHDNREAKMAFRKMEAKGAKLVETRRIAGTSHLRVVGACNCESCQRMPQKVAVGAEGDEE
;
A
#
# COMPACT_ATOMS: atom_id res chain seq x y z
N MET A 1 12.66 23.95 -33.92
CA MET A 1 11.37 23.28 -33.76
C MET A 1 11.50 22.33 -32.58
N MET A 2 11.17 22.79 -31.34
CA MET A 2 11.29 22.02 -30.11
C MET A 2 10.07 21.08 -30.02
N LEU A 3 10.31 19.78 -30.18
CA LEU A 3 9.33 18.74 -29.83
C LEU A 3 9.14 18.74 -28.31
N GLN A 4 8.11 19.42 -27.83
CA GLN A 4 7.61 19.20 -26.49
C GLN A 4 7.09 17.77 -26.41
N MET A 5 7.92 16.87 -25.89
CA MET A 5 7.43 15.57 -25.40
C MET A 5 6.44 15.86 -24.28
N VAL A 6 5.14 15.84 -24.60
CA VAL A 6 4.07 15.81 -23.60
C VAL A 6 4.29 14.54 -22.79
N ARG A 7 4.96 14.66 -21.62
CA ARG A 7 5.03 13.58 -20.63
C ARG A 7 3.61 13.26 -20.24
N ALA A 8 3.09 12.11 -20.68
CA ALA A 8 1.78 11.63 -20.28
C ALA A 8 1.74 11.62 -18.76
N LYS A 9 1.00 12.56 -18.17
CA LYS A 9 0.87 12.73 -16.73
C LYS A 9 0.23 11.46 -16.18
N ARG A 10 0.95 10.65 -15.44
CA ARG A 10 0.39 9.46 -14.79
C ARG A 10 -0.73 9.92 -13.88
N ARG A 11 -1.94 9.36 -14.07
CA ARG A 11 -3.11 9.83 -13.32
C ARG A 11 -3.00 9.47 -11.84
N GLN A 12 -2.48 8.28 -11.50
CA GLN A 12 -2.42 7.77 -10.14
C GLN A 12 -1.15 6.93 -9.93
N VAL A 13 -0.67 6.91 -8.68
CA VAL A 13 0.39 6.01 -8.19
C VAL A 13 -0.10 5.40 -6.88
N LEU A 14 0.02 4.10 -6.72
CA LEU A 14 -0.24 3.43 -5.46
C LEU A 14 1.05 3.40 -4.64
N VAL A 15 1.01 3.91 -3.41
CA VAL A 15 2.10 3.85 -2.45
C VAL A 15 1.76 2.80 -1.40
N ASP A 16 2.52 1.73 -1.41
CA ASP A 16 2.34 0.55 -0.58
C ASP A 16 3.40 0.55 0.53
N ILE A 17 2.98 0.84 1.77
CA ILE A 17 3.85 1.13 2.89
C ILE A 17 3.93 -0.08 3.81
N ASN A 18 5.14 -0.67 3.94
CA ASN A 18 5.48 -1.69 4.92
C ASN A 18 4.50 -2.87 4.98
N THR A 19 4.03 -3.38 3.83
CA THR A 19 3.18 -4.59 3.80
C THR A 19 4.03 -5.85 3.97
N GLN A 20 4.71 -5.94 5.13
CA GLN A 20 5.64 -6.99 5.53
C GLN A 20 4.99 -7.96 6.52
N ARG A 21 5.56 -9.15 6.66
CA ARG A 21 5.00 -10.22 7.50
C ARG A 21 4.89 -9.79 8.96
N ASP A 22 5.92 -9.13 9.50
CA ASP A 22 5.92 -8.66 10.90
C ASP A 22 4.76 -7.71 11.23
N PHE A 23 4.32 -6.90 10.25
CA PHE A 23 3.19 -5.99 10.45
C PHE A 23 1.82 -6.65 10.22
N PHE A 24 1.73 -7.65 9.33
CA PHE A 24 0.44 -8.09 8.81
C PHE A 24 0.06 -9.53 9.14
N LEU A 25 0.98 -10.37 9.56
CA LEU A 25 0.68 -11.74 9.99
C LEU A 25 0.47 -11.80 11.49
N ALA A 26 -0.37 -12.74 11.94
CA ALA A 26 -0.74 -12.87 13.35
C ALA A 26 0.43 -13.26 14.25
N ASP A 27 1.44 -13.90 13.69
CA ASP A 27 2.71 -14.30 14.30
C ASP A 27 3.83 -13.26 14.14
N GLY A 28 3.55 -12.15 13.46
CA GLY A 28 4.50 -11.06 13.26
C GLY A 28 4.80 -10.29 14.55
N THR A 29 6.03 -9.88 14.74
CA THR A 29 6.55 -9.24 15.96
C THR A 29 5.80 -7.96 16.33
N VAL A 30 5.36 -7.19 15.33
CA VAL A 30 4.63 -5.92 15.48
C VAL A 30 3.30 -5.96 14.70
N CYS A 31 2.57 -7.04 14.82
CA CYS A 31 1.32 -7.21 14.09
C CYS A 31 0.31 -6.11 14.43
N ILE A 32 -0.20 -5.46 13.38
CA ILE A 32 -1.26 -4.45 13.48
C ILE A 32 -2.57 -5.05 13.97
N ARG A 33 -3.31 -4.35 14.83
CA ARG A 33 -4.54 -4.86 15.46
C ARG A 33 -5.63 -5.25 14.49
N ASN A 34 -5.75 -4.53 13.38
CA ASN A 34 -6.79 -4.73 12.38
C ASN A 34 -6.32 -5.55 11.15
N HIS A 35 -5.23 -6.32 11.26
CA HIS A 35 -4.56 -7.01 10.15
C HIS A 35 -5.52 -7.81 9.25
N ARG A 36 -6.41 -8.64 9.83
CA ARG A 36 -7.36 -9.46 9.05
C ARG A 36 -8.23 -8.65 8.11
N ARG A 37 -8.74 -7.52 8.60
CA ARG A 37 -9.58 -6.60 7.82
C ARG A 37 -8.77 -5.89 6.74
N VAL A 38 -7.63 -5.35 7.11
CA VAL A 38 -6.75 -4.59 6.20
C VAL A 38 -6.22 -5.46 5.07
N LEU A 39 -5.84 -6.71 5.36
CA LEU A 39 -5.34 -7.66 4.36
C LEU A 39 -6.29 -7.83 3.17
N ALA A 40 -7.60 -7.93 3.41
CA ALA A 40 -8.60 -8.08 2.34
C ALA A 40 -8.61 -6.85 1.41
N HIS A 41 -8.50 -5.65 1.99
CA HIS A 41 -8.48 -4.39 1.25
C HIS A 41 -7.18 -4.17 0.48
N VAL A 42 -6.03 -4.48 1.09
CA VAL A 42 -4.70 -4.46 0.45
C VAL A 42 -4.70 -5.37 -0.77
N ARG A 43 -5.19 -6.62 -0.66
CA ARG A 43 -5.31 -7.53 -1.81
C ARG A 43 -6.14 -6.94 -2.95
N ARG A 44 -7.25 -6.29 -2.63
CA ARG A 44 -8.11 -5.65 -3.63
C ARG A 44 -7.41 -4.50 -4.35
N LEU A 45 -6.70 -3.65 -3.61
CA LEU A 45 -5.94 -2.53 -4.19
C LEU A 45 -4.80 -3.01 -5.06
N MET A 46 -4.05 -4.04 -4.64
CA MET A 46 -2.98 -4.63 -5.46
C MET A 46 -3.54 -5.28 -6.74
N ALA A 47 -4.65 -6.00 -6.64
CA ALA A 47 -5.32 -6.56 -7.80
C ALA A 47 -5.86 -5.48 -8.76
N TRP A 48 -6.37 -4.38 -8.23
CA TRP A 48 -6.79 -3.22 -8.99
C TRP A 48 -5.60 -2.56 -9.70
N ALA A 49 -4.50 -2.30 -8.98
CA ALA A 49 -3.30 -1.70 -9.55
C ALA A 49 -2.72 -2.57 -10.67
N ARG A 50 -2.62 -3.90 -10.45
CA ARG A 50 -2.16 -4.86 -11.47
C ARG A 50 -3.00 -4.80 -12.74
N ARG A 51 -4.34 -4.87 -12.61
CA ARG A 51 -5.25 -4.89 -13.77
C ARG A 51 -5.27 -3.57 -14.54
N ARG A 52 -5.08 -2.45 -13.86
CA ARG A 52 -5.12 -1.11 -14.46
C ARG A 52 -3.75 -0.59 -14.89
N GLY A 53 -2.68 -1.38 -14.70
CA GLY A 53 -1.32 -0.92 -14.98
C GLY A 53 -0.89 0.30 -14.14
N ILE A 54 -1.46 0.44 -12.93
CA ILE A 54 -1.10 1.52 -12.01
C ILE A 54 0.29 1.23 -11.44
N PRO A 55 1.25 2.18 -11.52
CA PRO A 55 2.54 2.01 -10.90
C PRO A 55 2.40 1.89 -9.38
N VAL A 56 3.20 1.00 -8.80
CA VAL A 56 3.26 0.79 -7.35
C VAL A 56 4.64 1.16 -6.86
N ILE A 57 4.71 2.06 -5.88
CA ILE A 57 5.92 2.36 -5.12
C ILE A 57 5.74 1.73 -3.75
N SER A 58 6.59 0.76 -3.42
CA SER A 58 6.52 0.05 -2.14
C SER A 58 7.70 0.41 -1.26
N THR A 59 7.46 0.52 0.05
CA THR A 59 8.51 0.64 1.05
C THR A 59 8.54 -0.59 1.95
N CYS A 60 9.72 -0.95 2.43
CA CYS A 60 9.95 -2.02 3.40
C CYS A 60 10.92 -1.53 4.46
N GLU A 61 10.56 -1.65 5.72
CA GLU A 61 11.50 -1.44 6.81
C GLU A 61 12.46 -2.63 6.91
N VAL A 62 13.74 -2.35 7.14
CA VAL A 62 14.80 -3.35 7.27
C VAL A 62 15.76 -2.88 8.34
N TYR A 63 15.88 -3.63 9.41
CA TYR A 63 16.77 -3.29 10.51
C TYR A 63 17.88 -4.32 10.66
N PRO A 64 19.15 -3.91 10.94
CA PRO A 64 20.24 -4.84 11.14
C PRO A 64 20.00 -5.70 12.39
N ASP A 65 20.48 -6.95 12.38
CA ASP A 65 20.51 -7.79 13.57
C ASP A 65 21.59 -7.30 14.54
N THR A 66 21.30 -6.23 15.26
CA THR A 66 22.14 -5.72 16.32
C THR A 66 21.79 -6.47 17.60
N LYS A 67 22.62 -7.46 17.97
CA LYS A 67 22.47 -8.19 19.22
C LYS A 67 22.48 -7.21 20.40
N GLY A 68 21.28 -6.94 20.96
CA GLY A 68 21.17 -6.49 22.33
C GLY A 68 21.34 -5.01 22.64
N HIS A 69 21.00 -4.06 21.78
CA HIS A 69 20.91 -2.66 22.18
C HIS A 69 19.46 -2.25 22.42
N ASN A 70 19.18 -1.86 23.68
CA ASN A 70 18.06 -1.04 24.15
C ASN A 70 16.64 -1.63 24.22
N GLY A 71 16.44 -2.97 24.32
CA GLY A 71 15.11 -3.49 24.74
C GLY A 71 13.94 -3.27 23.77
N ASP A 72 14.17 -2.65 22.62
CA ASP A 72 13.14 -2.45 21.60
C ASP A 72 12.78 -3.77 20.91
N PRO A 73 11.49 -4.03 20.67
CA PRO A 73 11.08 -5.22 19.96
C PRO A 73 11.70 -5.23 18.57
N ARG A 74 12.47 -6.26 18.27
CA ARG A 74 13.11 -6.44 16.97
C ARG A 74 12.06 -6.87 15.94
N TYR A 75 11.83 -6.07 14.95
CA TYR A 75 10.94 -6.38 13.83
C TYR A 75 11.61 -6.04 12.50
N CYS A 76 11.17 -6.69 11.44
CA CYS A 76 11.71 -6.54 10.08
C CYS A 76 13.24 -6.64 10.05
N VAL A 77 13.78 -7.57 10.85
CA VAL A 77 15.23 -7.80 10.94
C VAL A 77 15.74 -8.37 9.62
N ASP A 78 16.88 -7.87 9.16
CA ASP A 78 17.48 -8.23 7.89
C ASP A 78 17.72 -9.75 7.79
N GLY A 79 17.30 -10.36 6.69
CA GLY A 79 17.40 -11.79 6.45
C GLY A 79 16.36 -12.66 7.18
N THR A 80 15.43 -12.09 7.96
CA THR A 80 14.34 -12.86 8.59
C THR A 80 13.08 -12.90 7.74
N GLU A 81 12.20 -13.88 8.00
CA GLU A 81 10.89 -13.95 7.35
C GLU A 81 10.01 -12.73 7.68
N GLY A 82 10.17 -12.13 8.87
CA GLY A 82 9.42 -10.95 9.29
C GLY A 82 9.60 -9.75 8.38
N GLN A 83 10.81 -9.61 7.82
CA GLN A 83 11.16 -8.58 6.85
C GLN A 83 10.43 -8.75 5.51
N GLU A 84 10.06 -9.98 5.14
CA GLU A 84 9.52 -10.26 3.82
C GLU A 84 8.18 -9.58 3.57
N LYS A 85 8.00 -9.10 2.34
CA LYS A 85 6.68 -8.63 1.90
C LYS A 85 5.70 -9.78 1.78
N ILE A 86 4.44 -9.50 2.08
CA ILE A 86 3.36 -10.46 1.88
C ILE A 86 3.24 -10.82 0.39
N PRO A 87 3.22 -12.10 0.00
CA PRO A 87 3.34 -12.53 -1.39
C PRO A 87 2.36 -11.85 -2.37
N TYR A 88 1.10 -11.63 -1.98
CA TYR A 88 0.12 -11.00 -2.87
C TYR A 88 0.29 -9.48 -3.01
N THR A 89 1.22 -8.86 -2.29
CA THR A 89 1.65 -7.46 -2.49
C THR A 89 2.84 -7.34 -3.43
N LEU A 90 3.34 -8.46 -3.95
CA LEU A 90 4.40 -8.51 -4.95
C LEU A 90 3.82 -8.64 -6.35
N LEU A 91 4.13 -7.69 -7.22
CA LEU A 91 3.75 -7.78 -8.64
C LEU A 91 4.82 -8.53 -9.43
N PRO A 92 4.45 -9.22 -10.54
CA PRO A 92 5.41 -9.95 -11.35
C PRO A 92 6.52 -9.06 -11.93
N SER A 93 6.15 -7.89 -12.49
CA SER A 93 7.09 -6.91 -13.03
C SER A 93 7.52 -5.95 -11.93
N ARG A 94 8.61 -6.28 -11.22
CA ARG A 94 9.12 -5.49 -10.10
C ARG A 94 10.64 -5.41 -10.07
N ILE A 95 11.14 -4.39 -9.38
CA ILE A 95 12.55 -4.22 -9.01
C ILE A 95 12.64 -3.80 -7.54
N SER A 96 13.68 -4.25 -6.84
CA SER A 96 13.94 -3.90 -5.44
C SER A 96 15.28 -3.19 -5.29
N PHE A 97 15.34 -2.22 -4.39
CA PHE A 97 16.53 -1.50 -4.00
C PHE A 97 16.79 -1.72 -2.50
N ALA A 98 17.99 -2.17 -2.18
CA ALA A 98 18.42 -2.37 -0.80
C ALA A 98 18.66 -1.03 -0.09
N ALA A 99 18.60 -1.02 1.25
CA ALA A 99 18.96 0.13 2.08
C ALA A 99 20.49 0.19 2.26
N ASP A 100 21.21 0.43 1.18
CA ASP A 100 22.68 0.40 1.08
C ASP A 100 23.32 1.81 1.07
N GLY A 101 22.51 2.86 1.27
CA GLY A 101 22.95 4.25 1.23
C GLY A 101 23.24 4.80 -0.17
N SER A 102 23.11 3.99 -1.23
CA SER A 102 23.28 4.47 -2.61
C SER A 102 22.12 5.38 -3.02
N THR A 103 22.40 6.34 -3.87
CA THR A 103 21.42 7.24 -4.48
C THR A 103 21.08 6.89 -5.93
N ASP A 104 21.69 5.85 -6.46
CA ASP A 104 21.53 5.44 -7.85
C ASP A 104 20.13 4.91 -8.14
N LEU A 105 19.54 5.44 -9.20
CA LEU A 105 18.22 5.05 -9.69
C LEU A 105 18.21 5.00 -11.23
N PRO A 106 17.76 3.90 -11.83
CA PRO A 106 17.54 3.83 -13.28
C PRO A 106 16.47 4.85 -13.70
N ARG A 107 16.77 5.65 -14.73
CA ARG A 107 15.92 6.77 -15.18
C ARG A 107 14.51 6.36 -15.60
N ASP A 108 14.33 5.14 -16.08
CA ASP A 108 13.10 4.63 -16.67
C ASP A 108 12.44 3.49 -15.85
N MET A 109 12.87 3.31 -14.59
CA MET A 109 12.43 2.19 -13.76
C MET A 109 10.91 2.05 -13.65
N LEU A 110 10.17 3.15 -13.49
CA LEU A 110 8.69 3.14 -13.42
C LEU A 110 8.02 2.93 -14.78
N ARG A 111 8.77 2.92 -15.89
CA ARG A 111 8.28 2.53 -17.21
C ARG A 111 8.52 1.05 -17.47
N ARG A 112 9.64 0.51 -16.98
CA ARG A 112 10.06 -0.87 -17.16
C ARG A 112 9.38 -1.81 -16.17
N TYR A 113 9.17 -1.35 -14.94
CA TYR A 113 8.60 -2.14 -13.85
C TYR A 113 7.30 -1.52 -13.38
N GLN A 114 6.31 -2.37 -13.11
CA GLN A 114 5.05 -1.91 -12.54
C GLN A 114 5.18 -1.62 -11.04
N GLN A 115 6.09 -2.31 -10.35
CA GLN A 115 6.37 -2.10 -8.93
C GLN A 115 7.84 -1.83 -8.69
N VAL A 116 8.11 -0.80 -7.88
CA VAL A 116 9.45 -0.50 -7.39
C VAL A 116 9.41 -0.60 -5.86
N ILE A 117 10.28 -1.41 -5.29
CA ILE A 117 10.34 -1.69 -3.85
C ILE A 117 11.62 -1.07 -3.31
N PHE A 118 11.49 -0.26 -2.27
CA PHE A 118 12.62 0.35 -1.57
C PHE A 118 12.70 -0.19 -0.15
N HIS A 119 13.85 -0.70 0.22
CA HIS A 119 14.16 -0.98 1.61
C HIS A 119 14.69 0.29 2.29
N LYS A 120 14.31 0.51 3.55
CA LYS A 120 14.69 1.69 4.34
C LYS A 120 14.97 1.29 5.78
N ARG A 121 15.88 2.03 6.42
CA ARG A 121 16.30 1.83 7.84
C ARG A 121 15.68 2.87 8.79
N CYS A 122 14.57 3.46 8.41
CA CYS A 122 13.92 4.55 9.11
C CYS A 122 12.40 4.42 9.01
N VAL A 123 11.65 5.03 9.90
CA VAL A 123 10.18 5.04 9.84
C VAL A 123 9.69 5.99 8.75
N ASP A 124 10.27 7.20 8.67
CA ASP A 124 9.92 8.17 7.63
C ASP A 124 10.52 7.74 6.28
N PRO A 125 9.72 7.48 5.24
CA PRO A 125 10.26 7.10 3.94
C PRO A 125 11.09 8.21 3.28
N PHE A 126 10.92 9.46 3.65
CA PHE A 126 11.70 10.58 3.12
C PHE A 126 13.11 10.69 3.68
N ASP A 127 13.42 9.97 4.77
CA ASP A 127 14.78 9.85 5.28
C ASP A 127 15.64 8.88 4.43
N GLU A 128 15.04 8.12 3.51
CA GLU A 128 15.74 7.31 2.52
C GLU A 128 15.88 8.11 1.20
N PRO A 129 17.11 8.47 0.78
CA PRO A 129 17.33 9.38 -0.35
C PRO A 129 16.69 8.94 -1.67
N ARG A 130 16.71 7.64 -1.98
CA ARG A 130 16.07 7.10 -3.18
C ARG A 130 14.55 7.28 -3.15
N ILE A 131 13.93 7.06 -1.99
CA ILE A 131 12.48 7.21 -1.81
C ILE A 131 12.10 8.68 -1.92
N ASP A 132 12.82 9.56 -1.21
CA ASP A 132 12.60 11.00 -1.30
C ASP A 132 12.65 11.49 -2.74
N ARG A 133 13.70 11.14 -3.47
CA ARG A 133 13.86 11.51 -4.87
C ARG A 133 12.69 11.01 -5.73
N VAL A 134 12.32 9.72 -5.61
CA VAL A 134 11.26 9.14 -6.44
C VAL A 134 9.91 9.77 -6.14
N LEU A 135 9.53 9.90 -4.86
CA LEU A 135 8.27 10.49 -4.46
C LEU A 135 8.18 11.98 -4.79
N SER A 136 9.31 12.69 -4.76
CA SER A 136 9.40 14.11 -5.14
C SER A 136 9.29 14.32 -6.64
N GLU A 137 10.03 13.55 -7.46
CA GLU A 137 10.13 13.73 -8.91
C GLU A 137 8.95 13.12 -9.69
N VAL A 138 8.26 12.11 -9.14
CA VAL A 138 7.17 11.44 -9.85
C VAL A 138 5.99 12.40 -10.07
N CYS A 139 5.68 12.63 -11.36
CA CYS A 139 4.51 13.38 -11.76
C CYS A 139 3.28 12.47 -11.78
N ALA A 140 2.48 12.54 -10.74
CA ALA A 140 1.19 11.87 -10.64
C ALA A 140 0.08 12.90 -10.36
N ALA A 141 -1.13 12.61 -10.80
CA ALA A 141 -2.29 13.42 -10.43
C ALA A 141 -2.74 13.15 -8.99
N GLU A 142 -2.43 11.97 -8.47
CA GLU A 142 -2.81 11.53 -7.13
C GLU A 142 -1.91 10.39 -6.65
N PHE A 143 -1.50 10.44 -5.40
CA PHE A 143 -0.83 9.37 -4.67
C PHE A 143 -1.84 8.70 -3.74
N ILE A 144 -2.04 7.40 -3.91
CA ILE A 144 -2.97 6.59 -3.13
C ILE A 144 -2.16 5.77 -2.14
N LEU A 145 -2.36 5.98 -0.84
CA LEU A 145 -1.58 5.37 0.23
C LEU A 145 -2.35 4.22 0.90
N MET A 146 -1.65 3.10 1.13
CA MET A 146 -2.10 1.96 1.92
C MET A 146 -0.92 1.37 2.69
N GLY A 147 -1.17 0.50 3.67
CA GLY A 147 -0.13 -0.25 4.39
C GLY A 147 -0.12 -0.01 5.90
N ALA A 148 1.05 0.03 6.55
CA ALA A 148 1.20 0.16 8.00
C ALA A 148 2.43 1.01 8.40
N ALA A 149 2.36 1.67 9.57
CA ALA A 149 1.24 1.87 10.44
C ALA A 149 0.73 3.31 10.30
N ALA A 150 -0.58 3.51 10.56
CA ALA A 150 -1.25 4.80 10.42
C ALA A 150 -0.56 5.92 11.22
N GLU A 151 -0.18 5.62 12.46
CA GLU A 151 0.48 6.53 13.39
C GLU A 151 1.97 6.74 13.12
N GLY A 152 2.57 5.89 12.29
CA GLY A 152 3.99 5.90 11.93
C GLY A 152 4.24 6.25 10.45
N ALA A 153 4.76 5.27 9.71
CA ALA A 153 5.25 5.42 8.34
C ALA A 153 4.19 5.95 7.36
N VAL A 154 2.91 5.56 7.50
CA VAL A 154 1.82 6.07 6.64
C VAL A 154 1.61 7.56 6.87
N LYS A 155 1.59 8.00 8.13
CA LYS A 155 1.48 9.43 8.48
C LYS A 155 2.68 10.22 7.93
N ALA A 156 3.89 9.74 8.13
CA ALA A 156 5.11 10.38 7.61
C ALA A 156 5.07 10.49 6.08
N ALA A 157 4.77 9.41 5.38
CA ALA A 157 4.63 9.41 3.93
C ALA A 157 3.57 10.40 3.43
N ALA A 158 2.40 10.43 4.06
CA ALA A 158 1.31 11.33 3.66
C ALA A 158 1.70 12.80 3.86
N LEU A 159 2.24 13.14 5.02
CA LEU A 159 2.64 14.52 5.32
C LEU A 159 3.80 14.98 4.45
N GLY A 160 4.81 14.14 4.21
CA GLY A 160 5.92 14.44 3.32
C GLY A 160 5.50 14.66 1.86
N LEU A 161 4.54 13.89 1.36
CA LEU A 161 3.95 14.11 0.03
C LEU A 161 3.15 15.43 -0.04
N LEU A 162 2.34 15.74 1.00
CA LEU A 162 1.57 16.98 1.06
C LEU A 162 2.48 18.21 1.12
N GLN A 163 3.59 18.16 1.86
CA GLN A 163 4.61 19.21 1.90
C GLN A 163 5.28 19.48 0.54
N ARG A 164 5.22 18.49 -0.37
CA ARG A 164 5.73 18.57 -1.75
C ARG A 164 4.62 18.87 -2.76
N ASP A 165 3.50 19.46 -2.31
CA ASP A 165 2.34 19.82 -3.12
C ASP A 165 1.72 18.64 -3.91
N LYS A 166 1.89 17.41 -3.41
CA LYS A 166 1.27 16.23 -4.02
C LYS A 166 -0.17 16.07 -3.51
N LYS A 167 -1.05 15.61 -4.39
CA LYS A 167 -2.41 15.19 -4.00
C LYS A 167 -2.37 13.80 -3.40
N VAL A 168 -2.85 13.65 -2.17
CA VAL A 168 -2.78 12.41 -1.40
C VAL A 168 -4.17 11.92 -1.05
N SER A 169 -4.44 10.65 -1.33
CA SER A 169 -5.60 9.92 -0.85
C SER A 169 -5.16 8.74 0.03
N ILE A 170 -5.69 8.65 1.23
CA ILE A 170 -5.38 7.59 2.20
C ILE A 170 -6.55 6.62 2.21
N VAL A 171 -6.28 5.35 1.93
CA VAL A 171 -7.31 4.30 1.91
C VAL A 171 -7.45 3.74 3.32
N ILE A 172 -8.33 4.35 4.14
CA ILE A 172 -8.43 4.12 5.58
C ILE A 172 -8.76 2.68 5.98
N ASP A 173 -9.48 1.94 5.15
CA ASP A 173 -9.80 0.52 5.36
C ASP A 173 -8.68 -0.43 4.89
N ALA A 174 -7.66 0.12 4.19
CA ALA A 174 -6.43 -0.57 3.79
C ALA A 174 -5.19 -0.08 4.56
N VAL A 175 -5.39 0.67 5.65
CA VAL A 175 -4.32 1.13 6.54
C VAL A 175 -4.43 0.46 7.90
N GLY A 176 -3.32 -0.15 8.32
CA GLY A 176 -3.18 -0.80 9.61
C GLY A 176 -2.73 0.14 10.72
N TYR A 177 -2.96 -0.25 11.97
CA TYR A 177 -2.55 0.50 13.15
C TYR A 177 -2.27 -0.42 14.34
N HIS A 178 -1.43 0.05 15.25
CA HIS A 178 -1.16 -0.59 16.54
C HIS A 178 -2.12 -0.05 17.62
N ASP A 179 -2.35 1.27 17.62
CA ASP A 179 -3.29 1.91 18.53
C ASP A 179 -4.39 2.67 17.78
N ASN A 180 -5.67 2.34 18.09
CA ASN A 180 -6.83 2.92 17.41
C ASN A 180 -7.01 4.42 17.70
N ARG A 181 -6.61 4.88 18.90
CA ARG A 181 -6.73 6.29 19.28
C ARG A 181 -5.68 7.12 18.55
N GLU A 182 -4.46 6.64 18.52
CA GLU A 182 -3.36 7.29 17.80
C GLU A 182 -3.61 7.31 16.30
N ALA A 183 -4.12 6.20 15.74
CA ALA A 183 -4.52 6.14 14.33
C ALA A 183 -5.58 7.17 13.97
N LYS A 184 -6.63 7.33 14.80
CA LYS A 184 -7.65 8.36 14.60
C LYS A 184 -7.06 9.78 14.62
N MET A 185 -6.14 10.05 15.54
CA MET A 185 -5.43 11.33 15.58
C MET A 185 -4.56 11.53 14.35
N ALA A 186 -3.86 10.49 13.89
CA ALA A 186 -3.06 10.52 12.68
C ALA A 186 -3.90 10.84 11.44
N PHE A 187 -5.04 10.14 11.25
CA PHE A 187 -5.96 10.42 10.15
C PHE A 187 -6.48 11.86 10.16
N ARG A 188 -6.93 12.37 11.32
CA ARG A 188 -7.37 13.76 11.46
C ARG A 188 -6.25 14.74 11.11
N LYS A 189 -5.01 14.49 11.55
CA LYS A 189 -3.86 15.32 11.23
C LYS A 189 -3.57 15.35 9.73
N MET A 190 -3.58 14.18 9.07
CA MET A 190 -3.36 14.08 7.64
C MET A 190 -4.47 14.77 6.84
N GLU A 191 -5.73 14.59 7.23
CA GLU A 191 -6.89 15.26 6.62
C GLU A 191 -6.82 16.77 6.76
N ALA A 192 -6.52 17.28 7.97
CA ALA A 192 -6.34 18.71 8.23
C ALA A 192 -5.19 19.34 7.41
N LYS A 193 -4.23 18.53 6.95
CA LYS A 193 -3.14 18.96 6.06
C LYS A 193 -3.48 18.80 4.57
N GLY A 194 -4.68 18.34 4.24
CA GLY A 194 -5.19 18.26 2.86
C GLY A 194 -5.23 16.86 2.25
N ALA A 195 -4.93 15.81 3.00
CA ALA A 195 -5.16 14.44 2.51
C ALA A 195 -6.66 14.15 2.40
N LYS A 196 -7.03 13.35 1.39
CA LYS A 196 -8.38 12.81 1.28
C LYS A 196 -8.44 11.44 1.97
N LEU A 197 -9.38 11.26 2.87
CA LEU A 197 -9.68 9.96 3.45
C LEU A 197 -10.71 9.24 2.57
N VAL A 198 -10.36 8.06 2.07
CA VAL A 198 -11.22 7.29 1.16
C VAL A 198 -11.27 5.83 1.57
N GLU A 199 -12.24 5.10 1.08
CA GLU A 199 -12.32 3.64 1.24
C GLU A 199 -11.90 2.92 -0.05
N THR A 200 -11.48 1.66 0.09
CA THR A 200 -11.10 0.79 -1.04
C THR A 200 -12.15 0.76 -2.14
N ARG A 201 -13.46 0.79 -1.77
CA ARG A 201 -14.55 0.79 -2.76
C ARG A 201 -14.53 1.99 -3.69
N ARG A 202 -14.05 3.14 -3.22
CA ARG A 202 -13.93 4.37 -4.01
C ARG A 202 -12.83 4.27 -5.07
N ILE A 203 -11.76 3.56 -4.76
CA ILE A 203 -10.58 3.41 -5.64
C ILE A 203 -10.74 2.20 -6.57
N ALA A 204 -10.97 1.02 -5.99
CA ALA A 204 -10.98 -0.26 -6.71
C ALA A 204 -12.38 -0.72 -7.15
N GLY A 205 -13.42 0.06 -6.85
CA GLY A 205 -14.82 -0.32 -7.05
C GLY A 205 -15.29 -1.37 -6.04
N THR A 206 -16.55 -1.74 -6.13
CA THR A 206 -17.11 -2.84 -5.33
C THR A 206 -16.80 -4.16 -6.03
N SER A 207 -16.05 -5.04 -5.35
CA SER A 207 -15.84 -6.41 -5.83
C SER A 207 -17.02 -7.27 -5.39
N HIS A 208 -17.92 -7.56 -6.30
CA HIS A 208 -19.02 -8.48 -6.04
C HIS A 208 -18.65 -9.88 -6.53
N LEU A 209 -17.97 -10.64 -5.68
CA LEU A 209 -17.94 -12.10 -5.83
C LEU A 209 -19.28 -12.63 -5.30
N ARG A 210 -20.33 -12.45 -6.08
CA ARG A 210 -21.72 -12.83 -5.72
C ARG A 210 -21.89 -14.34 -5.46
N VAL A 211 -21.01 -15.16 -6.01
CA VAL A 211 -21.14 -16.63 -5.97
C VAL A 211 -20.66 -17.24 -4.64
N VAL A 212 -19.95 -16.50 -3.78
CA VAL A 212 -19.29 -17.10 -2.60
C VAL A 212 -19.70 -16.45 -1.27
N GLY A 213 -20.69 -15.57 -1.25
CA GLY A 213 -21.13 -14.94 0.01
C GLY A 213 -20.06 -14.13 0.76
N ALA A 214 -18.99 -13.76 0.08
CA ALA A 214 -17.79 -13.20 0.71
C ALA A 214 -17.86 -11.70 0.99
N CYS A 215 -18.97 -11.01 0.70
CA CYS A 215 -19.11 -9.58 0.94
C CYS A 215 -20.28 -9.28 1.87
N ASN A 216 -19.97 -8.83 3.09
CA ASN A 216 -20.94 -8.36 4.08
C ASN A 216 -21.21 -6.84 3.98
N CYS A 217 -21.00 -6.20 2.82
CA CYS A 217 -21.34 -4.80 2.66
C CYS A 217 -22.85 -4.60 2.48
N GLU A 218 -23.39 -3.47 2.95
CA GLU A 218 -24.82 -3.15 2.84
C GLU A 218 -25.36 -3.21 1.40
N SER A 219 -24.53 -2.85 0.40
CA SER A 219 -24.90 -2.93 -1.01
C SER A 219 -25.09 -4.37 -1.50
N CYS A 220 -24.34 -5.34 -0.95
CA CYS A 220 -24.51 -6.75 -1.27
C CYS A 220 -25.68 -7.38 -0.56
N GLN A 221 -26.01 -6.92 0.65
CA GLN A 221 -27.16 -7.41 1.43
C GLN A 221 -28.51 -6.94 0.85
N ARG A 222 -28.55 -5.75 0.20
CA ARG A 222 -29.76 -5.18 -0.39
C ARG A 222 -30.09 -5.69 -1.78
N MET A 223 -29.25 -6.49 -2.42
CA MET A 223 -29.54 -7.04 -3.74
C MET A 223 -30.26 -8.38 -3.62
N PRO A 224 -31.41 -8.57 -4.31
CA PRO A 224 -32.10 -9.85 -4.31
C PRO A 224 -31.16 -10.92 -4.87
N GLN A 225 -31.01 -12.01 -4.14
CA GLN A 225 -30.29 -13.20 -4.61
C GLN A 225 -31.05 -13.73 -5.83
N LYS A 226 -30.45 -13.67 -7.01
CA LYS A 226 -30.94 -14.44 -8.14
C LYS A 226 -30.71 -15.92 -7.79
N VAL A 227 -31.78 -16.61 -7.47
CA VAL A 227 -31.80 -18.07 -7.35
C VAL A 227 -31.34 -18.61 -8.70
N ALA A 228 -30.31 -19.43 -8.69
CA ALA A 228 -29.94 -20.20 -9.88
C ALA A 228 -31.13 -21.12 -10.18
N VAL A 229 -31.82 -20.86 -11.27
CA VAL A 229 -32.80 -21.78 -11.81
C VAL A 229 -32.03 -23.01 -12.23
N GLY A 230 -32.24 -24.10 -11.52
CA GLY A 230 -31.69 -25.42 -11.89
C GLY A 230 -32.20 -25.76 -13.29
N ALA A 231 -31.31 -26.22 -14.12
CA ALA A 231 -31.68 -26.92 -15.34
C ALA A 231 -32.36 -28.23 -14.89
N GLU A 232 -33.67 -28.27 -14.96
CA GLU A 232 -34.42 -29.52 -14.93
C GLU A 232 -34.08 -30.27 -16.23
N GLY A 233 -33.53 -31.44 -16.07
CA GLY A 233 -33.26 -32.36 -17.14
C GLY A 233 -34.59 -32.87 -17.71
N ASP A 234 -34.78 -32.75 -19.01
CA ASP A 234 -35.75 -33.52 -19.76
C ASP A 234 -35.15 -34.90 -20.03
N GLU A 235 -35.60 -35.88 -19.28
CA GLU A 235 -35.59 -37.29 -19.68
C GLU A 235 -36.91 -37.56 -20.41
N GLU A 236 -36.84 -37.80 -21.72
CA GLU A 236 -37.67 -38.81 -22.45
C GLU A 236 -36.98 -39.19 -23.74
#